data_7105340a9413a83ed64faa7cd0a06628
#
_entry.id   7105340a9413a83ed64faa7cd0a06628
#
_cell.length_a   1.000
_cell.length_b   1.000
_cell.length_c   1.000
_cell.angle_alpha   90.00
_cell.angle_beta   90.00
_cell.angle_gamma   90.00
#
_symmetry.space_group_name_H-M   'P 1'
#
loop_
_entity.id
_entity.type
_entity.pdbx_description
1 polymer ?
#
loop_
_entity_poly.entity_id
_entity_poly.type
_entity_poly.pdbx_seq_one_letter_code
_entity_poly.pdbx_strand_id
1 'polypeptide(L)'
;MNEYRTHTCGELRAEHIGQKVKLAGWIHRKRNLGNLCFIDLRDHYGITQCVFDSSSDLFDKIKDIRVESVIGIVGEVVARESVNKNMPTGDIEIKSEEVIVYSAADVLPVQVVGECNEPEELRLKYRFLDLRREKIHNNILLRCKVISEMRRLMHEQGFNEYQTPILTASSPEGARDFLVPSRLNPGKFYALPQAPQQFKQLLMVSGFDRYFQIAPCFRDEDPRADRSPGEFYQLDMEMSFATQEDVFKVIEHTMGTVFNEFANGKTVTQAPFIRIPFREAMLKYGSDKPDLRNPLIIADATEFFNNSGFGVYDGKAAAGEQIRAIKAPGAGSKPRSFFDKFDAYAKEQGMGGMAYVAFNNGEAKGIAKFFSAEKLAELKQKFDVNDGDAVFFMGGAKKVINKFAGAVRNMIGEALDLFDKNSFKLCWIVDFPFYEENEETGAVEFSHNPFSMPQGGLEALNTKNPLDILAYQFDLVCNGVELASGAVRNHRPEIMYRAFEIAGYDHSVVDSKFGGMINAFKFGAPPHAGCAPGIDRTVMLLLDEPIIRDVILFPLNGKAQDLMMQAPNTATAEQLKELHIELKL
;
A
#
# COMPACT_ATOMS: atom_id res chain seq x y z
N MET A 1 24.43 -27.23 10.26
CA MET A 1 24.33 -28.40 9.38
C MET A 1 23.74 -29.53 10.18
N ASN A 2 23.08 -30.49 9.51
CA ASN A 2 22.30 -31.52 10.16
C ASN A 2 22.44 -32.86 9.37
N GLU A 3 21.73 -33.91 9.79
CA GLU A 3 21.81 -35.22 9.12
C GLU A 3 21.33 -35.21 7.66
N TYR A 4 20.53 -34.23 7.23
CA TYR A 4 19.97 -34.14 5.88
C TYR A 4 20.89 -33.42 4.90
N ARG A 5 21.70 -32.45 5.36
CA ARG A 5 22.58 -31.67 4.49
C ARG A 5 23.83 -31.14 5.21
N THR A 6 24.97 -31.13 4.50
CA THR A 6 26.22 -30.50 4.93
C THR A 6 26.31 -29.04 4.45
N HIS A 7 25.72 -28.73 3.31
CA HIS A 7 25.71 -27.40 2.68
C HIS A 7 24.32 -27.10 2.13
N THR A 8 24.02 -25.79 1.92
CA THR A 8 22.84 -25.36 1.20
C THR A 8 23.07 -25.36 -0.32
N CYS A 9 21.99 -25.38 -1.11
CA CYS A 9 22.09 -25.36 -2.58
C CYS A 9 22.60 -24.02 -3.14
N GLY A 10 22.68 -22.97 -2.33
CA GLY A 10 23.19 -21.66 -2.73
C GLY A 10 24.62 -21.35 -2.27
N GLU A 11 25.22 -22.22 -1.46
CA GLU A 11 26.44 -21.92 -0.73
C GLU A 11 27.75 -22.33 -1.46
N LEU A 12 27.68 -23.38 -2.29
CA LEU A 12 28.86 -23.98 -2.92
C LEU A 12 29.50 -23.05 -3.97
N ARG A 13 30.86 -23.05 -3.98
CA ARG A 13 31.69 -22.28 -4.91
C ARG A 13 32.89 -23.12 -5.36
N ALA A 14 33.74 -22.60 -6.25
CA ALA A 14 34.94 -23.24 -6.76
C ALA A 14 35.90 -23.71 -5.66
N GLU A 15 35.96 -23.06 -4.51
CA GLU A 15 36.77 -23.42 -3.34
C GLU A 15 36.34 -24.73 -2.68
N HIS A 16 35.15 -25.25 -2.98
CA HIS A 16 34.62 -26.50 -2.46
C HIS A 16 34.93 -27.69 -3.38
N ILE A 17 35.59 -27.48 -4.54
CA ILE A 17 35.94 -28.58 -5.47
C ILE A 17 36.78 -29.62 -4.76
N GLY A 18 36.45 -30.91 -4.98
CA GLY A 18 37.04 -32.06 -4.32
C GLY A 18 36.43 -32.45 -2.97
N GLN A 19 35.51 -31.61 -2.44
CA GLN A 19 34.83 -31.93 -1.19
C GLN A 19 33.62 -32.85 -1.44
N LYS A 20 33.43 -33.80 -0.54
CA LYS A 20 32.22 -34.62 -0.50
C LYS A 20 31.14 -33.89 0.29
N VAL A 21 29.99 -33.63 -0.33
CA VAL A 21 28.89 -32.88 0.24
C VAL A 21 27.57 -33.64 0.19
N LYS A 22 26.66 -33.28 1.08
CA LYS A 22 25.28 -33.75 1.08
C LYS A 22 24.37 -32.55 0.94
N LEU A 23 23.53 -32.51 -0.12
CA LEU A 23 22.53 -31.50 -0.37
C LEU A 23 21.13 -32.09 -0.24
N ALA A 24 20.13 -31.28 0.12
CA ALA A 24 18.74 -31.67 0.15
C ALA A 24 17.88 -30.53 -0.36
N GLY A 25 16.90 -30.84 -1.21
CA GLY A 25 16.04 -29.83 -1.81
C GLY A 25 14.99 -30.41 -2.75
N TRP A 26 14.37 -29.54 -3.51
CA TRP A 26 13.38 -29.87 -4.53
C TRP A 26 14.06 -29.98 -5.91
N ILE A 27 13.60 -30.93 -6.72
CA ILE A 27 14.01 -31.04 -8.13
C ILE A 27 13.38 -29.84 -8.89
N HIS A 28 14.16 -28.80 -9.15
CA HIS A 28 13.71 -27.61 -9.85
C HIS A 28 13.56 -27.84 -11.36
N ARG A 29 14.60 -28.47 -11.97
CA ARG A 29 14.61 -28.86 -13.37
C ARG A 29 15.31 -30.21 -13.52
N LYS A 30 14.90 -30.97 -14.52
CA LYS A 30 15.54 -32.23 -14.91
C LYS A 30 15.74 -32.26 -16.43
N ARG A 31 16.94 -32.60 -16.88
CA ARG A 31 17.33 -32.63 -18.29
C ARG A 31 18.14 -33.89 -18.55
N ASN A 32 17.72 -34.66 -19.55
CA ASN A 32 18.45 -35.84 -20.02
C ASN A 32 19.19 -35.49 -21.32
N LEU A 33 20.50 -35.57 -21.32
CA LEU A 33 21.35 -35.25 -22.47
C LEU A 33 22.31 -36.44 -22.73
N GLY A 34 21.89 -37.33 -23.64
CA GLY A 34 22.67 -38.51 -23.98
C GLY A 34 22.90 -39.43 -22.76
N ASN A 35 24.17 -39.58 -22.37
CA ASN A 35 24.56 -40.44 -21.25
C ASN A 35 24.52 -39.75 -19.89
N LEU A 36 24.06 -38.51 -19.79
CA LEU A 36 24.03 -37.75 -18.56
C LEU A 36 22.61 -37.23 -18.27
N CYS A 37 22.24 -37.26 -16.98
CA CYS A 37 21.07 -36.60 -16.48
C CYS A 37 21.48 -35.46 -15.53
N PHE A 38 20.97 -34.28 -15.76
CA PHE A 38 21.21 -33.10 -14.96
C PHE A 38 19.96 -32.76 -14.14
N ILE A 39 20.15 -32.57 -12.85
CA ILE A 39 19.14 -32.09 -11.91
C ILE A 39 19.60 -30.76 -11.33
N ASP A 40 18.81 -29.72 -11.54
CA ASP A 40 18.95 -28.47 -10.79
C ASP A 40 18.21 -28.67 -9.45
N LEU A 41 18.95 -28.87 -8.36
CA LEU A 41 18.40 -29.02 -7.01
C LEU A 41 18.27 -27.66 -6.33
N ARG A 42 17.08 -27.32 -5.86
CA ARG A 42 16.75 -26.02 -5.24
C ARG A 42 16.42 -26.21 -3.77
N ASP A 43 16.93 -25.32 -2.94
CA ASP A 43 16.45 -25.10 -1.58
C ASP A 43 16.06 -23.62 -1.37
N HIS A 44 15.89 -23.18 -0.13
CA HIS A 44 15.61 -21.79 0.22
C HIS A 44 16.72 -20.81 -0.19
N TYR A 45 17.96 -21.27 -0.25
CA TYR A 45 19.16 -20.43 -0.41
C TYR A 45 19.66 -20.35 -1.85
N GLY A 46 19.21 -21.26 -2.72
CA GLY A 46 19.63 -21.24 -4.11
C GLY A 46 19.47 -22.57 -4.85
N ILE A 47 20.23 -22.70 -5.92
CA ILE A 47 20.18 -23.85 -6.83
C ILE A 47 21.59 -24.35 -7.09
N THR A 48 21.78 -25.69 -7.06
CA THR A 48 23.02 -26.36 -7.47
C THR A 48 22.71 -27.43 -8.49
N GLN A 49 23.48 -27.50 -9.58
CA GLN A 49 23.37 -28.57 -10.55
C GLN A 49 24.01 -29.87 -10.02
N CYS A 50 23.32 -30.97 -10.17
CA CYS A 50 23.78 -32.31 -9.86
C CYS A 50 23.74 -33.16 -11.12
N VAL A 51 24.79 -33.97 -11.35
CA VAL A 51 24.99 -34.79 -12.54
C VAL A 51 24.91 -36.25 -12.17
N PHE A 52 24.20 -37.01 -12.98
CA PHE A 52 24.04 -38.45 -12.89
C PHE A 52 24.44 -39.11 -14.21
N ASP A 53 25.21 -40.19 -14.14
CA ASP A 53 25.45 -41.04 -15.30
C ASP A 53 24.18 -41.86 -15.59
N SER A 54 23.67 -41.79 -16.83
CA SER A 54 22.45 -42.48 -17.25
C SER A 54 22.59 -44.03 -17.29
N SER A 55 23.81 -44.54 -17.24
CA SER A 55 24.09 -45.97 -17.12
C SER A 55 24.15 -46.48 -15.69
N SER A 56 24.04 -45.58 -14.69
CA SER A 56 24.16 -45.95 -13.27
C SER A 56 22.82 -46.36 -12.65
N ASP A 57 22.85 -47.20 -11.64
CA ASP A 57 21.66 -47.55 -10.81
C ASP A 57 21.03 -46.32 -10.14
N LEU A 58 21.78 -45.21 -10.00
CA LEU A 58 21.29 -43.96 -9.46
C LEU A 58 20.30 -43.29 -10.40
N PHE A 59 20.54 -43.38 -11.72
CA PHE A 59 19.65 -42.85 -12.72
C PHE A 59 18.29 -43.56 -12.70
N ASP A 60 18.29 -44.89 -12.53
CA ASP A 60 17.06 -45.67 -12.40
C ASP A 60 16.18 -45.22 -11.23
N LYS A 61 16.79 -44.74 -10.13
CA LYS A 61 16.05 -44.20 -8.98
C LYS A 61 15.39 -42.86 -9.25
N ILE A 62 15.89 -42.06 -10.19
CA ILE A 62 15.43 -40.69 -10.42
C ILE A 62 14.73 -40.48 -11.78
N LYS A 63 14.85 -41.42 -12.74
CA LYS A 63 14.35 -41.23 -14.10
C LYS A 63 12.87 -40.89 -14.18
N ASP A 64 12.04 -41.50 -13.31
CA ASP A 64 10.59 -41.35 -13.27
C ASP A 64 10.12 -40.36 -12.21
N ILE A 65 11.03 -39.80 -11.40
CA ILE A 65 10.67 -38.82 -10.35
C ILE A 65 10.33 -37.47 -11.01
N ARG A 66 9.20 -36.90 -10.63
CA ARG A 66 8.73 -35.61 -11.13
C ARG A 66 9.51 -34.45 -10.53
N VAL A 67 9.53 -33.33 -11.24
CA VAL A 67 9.96 -32.03 -10.69
C VAL A 67 9.14 -31.70 -9.43
N GLU A 68 9.73 -30.88 -8.56
CA GLU A 68 9.21 -30.55 -7.23
C GLU A 68 9.14 -31.73 -6.24
N SER A 69 9.64 -32.92 -6.59
CA SER A 69 9.94 -33.97 -5.60
C SER A 69 11.12 -33.53 -4.72
N VAL A 70 11.13 -33.98 -3.46
CA VAL A 70 12.19 -33.68 -2.49
C VAL A 70 13.20 -34.83 -2.45
N ILE A 71 14.46 -34.52 -2.73
CA ILE A 71 15.55 -35.48 -2.72
C ILE A 71 16.76 -34.99 -1.93
N GLY A 72 17.53 -35.95 -1.44
CA GLY A 72 18.89 -35.73 -0.93
C GLY A 72 19.89 -36.29 -1.93
N ILE A 73 21.01 -35.60 -2.14
CA ILE A 73 22.09 -36.01 -3.02
C ILE A 73 23.39 -35.97 -2.24
N VAL A 74 24.15 -37.08 -2.24
CA VAL A 74 25.52 -37.11 -1.77
C VAL A 74 26.44 -37.23 -2.97
N GLY A 75 27.52 -36.45 -3.02
CA GLY A 75 28.46 -36.48 -4.13
C GLY A 75 29.64 -35.55 -3.93
N GLU A 76 30.55 -35.58 -4.88
CA GLU A 76 31.74 -34.74 -4.93
C GLU A 76 31.44 -33.45 -5.70
N VAL A 77 31.91 -32.33 -5.16
CA VAL A 77 31.88 -31.03 -5.87
C VAL A 77 32.96 -31.05 -6.96
N VAL A 78 32.57 -30.87 -8.20
CA VAL A 78 33.48 -30.81 -9.36
C VAL A 78 33.32 -29.52 -10.14
N ALA A 79 34.35 -29.14 -10.90
CA ALA A 79 34.27 -28.03 -11.82
C ALA A 79 33.28 -28.35 -12.94
N ARG A 80 32.46 -27.41 -13.31
CA ARG A 80 31.50 -27.54 -14.40
C ARG A 80 32.19 -27.41 -15.76
N GLU A 81 31.94 -28.32 -16.68
CA GLU A 81 32.48 -28.21 -18.05
C GLU A 81 32.01 -26.95 -18.78
N SER A 82 30.75 -26.60 -18.60
CA SER A 82 30.16 -25.40 -19.18
C SER A 82 29.67 -24.49 -18.04
N VAL A 83 30.42 -23.43 -17.75
CA VAL A 83 30.15 -22.45 -16.71
C VAL A 83 28.84 -21.71 -17.01
N ASN A 84 27.94 -21.59 -16.02
CA ASN A 84 26.71 -20.80 -16.10
C ASN A 84 26.85 -19.51 -15.28
N LYS A 85 27.19 -18.42 -15.94
CA LYS A 85 27.38 -17.11 -15.32
C LYS A 85 26.09 -16.50 -14.68
N ASN A 86 24.93 -17.06 -14.98
CA ASN A 86 23.65 -16.60 -14.44
C ASN A 86 23.28 -17.25 -13.10
N MET A 87 24.12 -18.14 -12.57
CA MET A 87 23.92 -18.80 -11.28
C MET A 87 25.13 -18.56 -10.37
N PRO A 88 24.92 -18.22 -9.10
CA PRO A 88 26.02 -18.07 -8.13
C PRO A 88 26.88 -19.34 -7.95
N THR A 89 26.27 -20.52 -8.17
CA THR A 89 26.91 -21.85 -8.12
C THR A 89 27.31 -22.37 -9.51
N GLY A 90 27.30 -21.51 -10.52
CA GLY A 90 27.42 -21.91 -11.93
C GLY A 90 28.80 -22.40 -12.37
N ASP A 91 29.85 -22.24 -11.53
CA ASP A 91 31.20 -22.72 -11.78
C ASP A 91 31.38 -24.19 -11.37
N ILE A 92 30.45 -24.73 -10.57
CA ILE A 92 30.55 -26.08 -10.00
C ILE A 92 29.28 -26.90 -10.28
N GLU A 93 29.41 -28.19 -10.15
CA GLU A 93 28.32 -29.15 -10.10
C GLU A 93 28.64 -30.30 -9.15
N ILE A 94 27.64 -31.08 -8.77
CA ILE A 94 27.81 -32.25 -7.91
C ILE A 94 27.82 -33.50 -8.79
N LYS A 95 28.94 -34.21 -8.80
CA LYS A 95 29.02 -35.59 -9.31
C LYS A 95 28.34 -36.51 -8.30
N SER A 96 27.11 -36.93 -8.61
CA SER A 96 26.25 -37.65 -7.69
C SER A 96 26.72 -39.08 -7.45
N GLU A 97 26.86 -39.47 -6.17
CA GLU A 97 27.25 -40.82 -5.72
C GLU A 97 26.12 -41.56 -5.02
N GLU A 98 25.22 -40.83 -4.38
CA GLU A 98 24.04 -41.38 -3.69
C GLU A 98 22.85 -40.46 -3.88
N VAL A 99 21.65 -41.03 -3.99
CA VAL A 99 20.37 -40.30 -4.02
C VAL A 99 19.38 -40.92 -3.05
N ILE A 100 18.72 -40.06 -2.29
CA ILE A 100 17.68 -40.41 -1.33
C ILE A 100 16.43 -39.69 -1.71
N VAL A 101 15.30 -40.38 -1.93
CA VAL A 101 14.00 -39.76 -2.19
C VAL A 101 13.27 -39.60 -0.85
N TYR A 102 13.09 -38.35 -0.43
CA TYR A 102 12.35 -38.05 0.80
C TYR A 102 10.84 -37.99 0.55
N SER A 103 10.44 -37.39 -0.58
CA SER A 103 9.02 -37.26 -0.95
C SER A 103 8.85 -37.10 -2.46
N ALA A 104 8.05 -37.94 -3.07
CA ALA A 104 7.71 -37.82 -4.48
C ALA A 104 6.55 -36.83 -4.67
N ALA A 105 6.64 -35.94 -5.64
CA ALA A 105 5.58 -35.01 -6.01
C ALA A 105 4.57 -35.69 -6.93
N ASP A 106 3.31 -35.29 -6.81
CA ASP A 106 2.26 -35.60 -7.79
C ASP A 106 2.32 -34.62 -8.99
N VAL A 107 1.37 -34.74 -9.92
CA VAL A 107 1.23 -33.79 -11.02
C VAL A 107 0.90 -32.40 -10.46
N LEU A 108 1.73 -31.42 -10.83
CA LEU A 108 1.58 -30.06 -10.29
C LEU A 108 0.37 -29.36 -10.90
N PRO A 109 -0.55 -28.83 -10.08
CA PRO A 109 -1.69 -28.03 -10.56
C PRO A 109 -1.29 -26.59 -10.94
N VAL A 110 -0.14 -26.11 -10.44
CA VAL A 110 0.43 -24.77 -10.69
C VAL A 110 1.89 -24.94 -11.10
N GLN A 111 2.28 -24.24 -12.15
CA GLN A 111 3.65 -24.25 -12.63
C GLN A 111 4.57 -23.43 -11.70
N VAL A 112 5.62 -24.05 -11.18
CA VAL A 112 6.58 -23.41 -10.26
C VAL A 112 7.72 -22.71 -11.02
N VAL A 113 8.08 -23.21 -12.20
CA VAL A 113 9.22 -22.72 -13.00
C VAL A 113 8.73 -21.99 -14.24
N GLY A 114 9.29 -20.81 -14.52
CA GLY A 114 8.94 -20.00 -15.69
C GLY A 114 7.79 -19.03 -15.43
N GLU A 115 7.17 -18.57 -16.54
CA GLU A 115 5.99 -17.71 -16.47
C GLU A 115 4.78 -18.48 -15.93
N CYS A 116 3.99 -17.82 -15.13
CA CYS A 116 2.77 -18.37 -14.54
C CYS A 116 1.57 -17.65 -15.16
N ASN A 117 0.79 -18.42 -15.92
CA ASN A 117 -0.43 -17.92 -16.55
C ASN A 117 -1.70 -18.46 -15.87
N GLU A 118 -1.53 -19.20 -14.77
CA GLU A 118 -2.64 -19.76 -14.00
C GLU A 118 -3.45 -18.66 -13.32
N PRO A 119 -4.79 -18.80 -13.29
CA PRO A 119 -5.66 -17.86 -12.59
C PRO A 119 -5.29 -17.69 -11.12
N GLU A 120 -5.48 -16.49 -10.58
CA GLU A 120 -5.17 -16.17 -9.18
C GLU A 120 -5.82 -17.15 -8.19
N GLU A 121 -7.08 -17.53 -8.39
CA GLU A 121 -7.78 -18.47 -7.52
C GLU A 121 -7.08 -19.83 -7.44
N LEU A 122 -6.54 -20.34 -8.55
CA LEU A 122 -5.79 -21.59 -8.54
C LEU A 122 -4.46 -21.43 -7.81
N ARG A 123 -3.76 -20.32 -8.03
CA ARG A 123 -2.51 -19.99 -7.32
C ARG A 123 -2.73 -19.88 -5.81
N LEU A 124 -3.83 -19.25 -5.38
CA LEU A 124 -4.16 -19.12 -3.95
C LEU A 124 -4.59 -20.45 -3.32
N LYS A 125 -5.30 -21.31 -4.07
CA LYS A 125 -5.65 -22.67 -3.61
C LYS A 125 -4.41 -23.53 -3.37
N TYR A 126 -3.38 -23.37 -4.20
CA TYR A 126 -2.09 -24.06 -4.07
C TYR A 126 -0.95 -23.09 -3.70
N ARG A 127 -1.23 -22.16 -2.79
CA ARG A 127 -0.30 -21.08 -2.43
C ARG A 127 1.08 -21.59 -2.01
N PHE A 128 1.16 -22.76 -1.39
CA PHE A 128 2.44 -23.40 -1.03
C PHE A 128 3.32 -23.75 -2.25
N LEU A 129 2.74 -23.96 -3.45
CA LEU A 129 3.49 -24.10 -4.71
C LEU A 129 3.83 -22.73 -5.30
N ASP A 130 2.91 -21.79 -5.30
CA ASP A 130 3.12 -20.43 -5.77
C ASP A 130 4.25 -19.71 -4.99
N LEU A 131 4.36 -19.96 -3.68
CA LEU A 131 5.45 -19.48 -2.82
C LEU A 131 6.83 -20.08 -3.17
N ARG A 132 6.90 -21.18 -3.93
CA ARG A 132 8.16 -21.73 -4.44
C ARG A 132 8.67 -21.02 -5.68
N ARG A 133 7.82 -20.26 -6.37
CA ARG A 133 8.19 -19.47 -7.55
C ARG A 133 9.13 -18.35 -7.15
N GLU A 134 10.21 -18.19 -7.90
CA GLU A 134 11.29 -17.25 -7.59
C GLU A 134 10.78 -15.84 -7.28
N LYS A 135 9.88 -15.29 -8.12
CA LYS A 135 9.32 -13.95 -7.92
C LYS A 135 8.61 -13.83 -6.57
N ILE A 136 7.64 -14.72 -6.29
CA ILE A 136 6.85 -14.65 -5.06
C ILE A 136 7.71 -14.94 -3.83
N HIS A 137 8.62 -15.92 -3.93
CA HIS A 137 9.57 -16.22 -2.87
C HIS A 137 10.42 -14.99 -2.49
N ASN A 138 10.98 -14.32 -3.48
CA ASN A 138 11.80 -13.11 -3.28
C ASN A 138 10.98 -11.94 -2.71
N ASN A 139 9.71 -11.77 -3.13
CA ASN A 139 8.81 -10.77 -2.57
C ASN A 139 8.64 -10.96 -1.05
N ILE A 140 8.42 -12.22 -0.63
CA ILE A 140 8.26 -12.55 0.79
C ILE A 140 9.58 -12.38 1.55
N LEU A 141 10.72 -12.74 0.96
CA LEU A 141 12.03 -12.50 1.57
C LEU A 141 12.30 -11.01 1.77
N LEU A 142 11.95 -10.16 0.79
CA LEU A 142 12.06 -8.71 0.94
C LEU A 142 11.17 -8.21 2.07
N ARG A 143 9.91 -8.69 2.14
CA ARG A 143 9.01 -8.37 3.25
C ARG A 143 9.64 -8.66 4.62
N CYS A 144 10.25 -9.83 4.77
CA CYS A 144 10.92 -10.18 6.03
C CYS A 144 12.08 -9.23 6.37
N LYS A 145 12.88 -8.84 5.36
CA LYS A 145 13.99 -7.88 5.54
C LYS A 145 13.48 -6.49 5.92
N VAL A 146 12.45 -6.00 5.23
CA VAL A 146 11.81 -4.70 5.52
C VAL A 146 11.30 -4.66 6.97
N ILE A 147 10.58 -5.69 7.43
CA ILE A 147 10.08 -5.77 8.81
C ILE A 147 11.24 -5.81 9.81
N SER A 148 12.29 -6.57 9.53
CA SER A 148 13.48 -6.65 10.40
C SER A 148 14.17 -5.29 10.52
N GLU A 149 14.31 -4.57 9.39
CA GLU A 149 14.93 -3.26 9.36
C GLU A 149 14.06 -2.21 10.09
N MET A 150 12.74 -2.22 9.88
CA MET A 150 11.83 -1.35 10.63
C MET A 150 12.00 -1.55 12.15
N ARG A 151 12.04 -2.81 12.63
CA ARG A 151 12.27 -3.10 14.07
C ARG A 151 13.60 -2.54 14.56
N ARG A 152 14.69 -2.78 13.81
CA ARG A 152 16.02 -2.27 14.16
C ARG A 152 16.00 -0.76 14.33
N LEU A 153 15.46 -0.04 13.36
CA LEU A 153 15.37 1.42 13.36
C LEU A 153 14.50 1.97 14.49
N MET A 154 13.41 1.30 14.83
CA MET A 154 12.57 1.71 15.95
C MET A 154 13.29 1.52 17.29
N HIS A 155 13.97 0.40 17.50
CA HIS A 155 14.78 0.17 18.71
C HIS A 155 15.91 1.20 18.85
N GLU A 156 16.61 1.53 17.77
CA GLU A 156 17.67 2.55 17.76
C GLU A 156 17.17 3.94 18.15
N GLN A 157 15.89 4.22 17.86
CA GLN A 157 15.24 5.46 18.27
C GLN A 157 14.61 5.39 19.68
N GLY A 158 14.90 4.33 20.44
CA GLY A 158 14.48 4.17 21.83
C GLY A 158 13.04 3.69 22.02
N PHE A 159 12.43 3.12 20.98
CA PHE A 159 11.11 2.49 21.08
C PHE A 159 11.22 1.06 21.61
N ASN A 160 10.21 0.64 22.38
CA ASN A 160 10.04 -0.74 22.83
C ASN A 160 8.90 -1.39 22.06
N GLU A 161 9.09 -2.65 21.63
CA GLU A 161 8.04 -3.43 20.96
C GLU A 161 7.13 -4.05 22.03
N TYR A 162 5.84 -3.71 21.97
CA TYR A 162 4.80 -4.26 22.85
C TYR A 162 3.77 -5.02 22.04
N GLN A 163 2.95 -5.81 22.71
CA GLN A 163 1.80 -6.50 22.13
C GLN A 163 0.52 -6.01 22.80
N THR A 164 -0.52 -5.89 22.00
CA THR A 164 -1.85 -5.50 22.45
C THR A 164 -2.85 -6.63 22.17
N PRO A 165 -3.98 -6.68 22.90
CA PRO A 165 -4.98 -7.73 22.73
C PRO A 165 -5.56 -7.77 21.30
N ILE A 166 -5.74 -8.99 20.77
CA ILE A 166 -6.45 -9.24 19.52
C ILE A 166 -7.96 -9.43 19.76
N LEU A 167 -8.34 -10.07 20.88
CA LEU A 167 -9.74 -10.12 21.28
C LEU A 167 -10.07 -8.86 22.11
N THR A 168 -10.84 -7.95 21.52
CA THR A 168 -11.17 -6.66 22.16
C THR A 168 -12.64 -6.30 21.96
N ALA A 169 -13.02 -5.10 22.33
CA ALA A 169 -14.33 -4.54 22.01
C ALA A 169 -14.34 -3.90 20.62
N SER A 170 -15.55 -3.81 20.02
CA SER A 170 -15.76 -3.05 18.80
C SER A 170 -15.21 -1.63 18.92
N SER A 171 -14.51 -1.16 17.89
CA SER A 171 -13.93 0.18 17.82
C SER A 171 -14.55 0.96 16.67
N PRO A 172 -15.04 2.19 16.90
CA PRO A 172 -15.67 2.99 15.84
C PRO A 172 -14.64 3.69 14.95
N GLU A 173 -13.72 2.94 14.34
CA GLU A 173 -12.65 3.48 13.48
C GLU A 173 -13.06 3.57 11.99
N GLY A 174 -14.35 3.36 11.67
CA GLY A 174 -14.90 3.60 10.33
C GLY A 174 -15.06 2.36 9.45
N ALA A 175 -14.28 1.28 9.65
CA ALA A 175 -14.49 0.01 8.95
C ALA A 175 -15.49 -0.90 9.69
N ARG A 176 -15.95 -1.97 9.04
CA ARG A 176 -16.73 -3.02 9.71
C ARG A 176 -15.81 -3.94 10.49
N ASP A 177 -16.26 -4.34 11.69
CA ASP A 177 -15.54 -5.27 12.56
C ASP A 177 -15.78 -6.74 12.18
N PHE A 178 -14.74 -7.56 12.34
CA PHE A 178 -14.92 -9.01 12.47
C PHE A 178 -15.32 -9.32 13.90
N LEU A 179 -16.47 -9.98 14.08
CA LEU A 179 -17.02 -10.30 15.40
C LEU A 179 -16.78 -11.78 15.77
N VAL A 180 -16.31 -12.01 16.99
CA VAL A 180 -16.08 -13.34 17.56
C VAL A 180 -17.02 -13.56 18.73
N PRO A 181 -17.96 -14.53 18.66
CA PRO A 181 -18.93 -14.75 19.74
C PRO A 181 -18.25 -15.27 21.01
N SER A 182 -18.75 -14.83 22.18
CA SER A 182 -18.24 -15.26 23.48
C SER A 182 -19.07 -16.42 24.05
N ARG A 183 -18.47 -17.59 24.22
CA ARG A 183 -19.11 -18.75 24.86
C ARG A 183 -19.47 -18.48 26.33
N LEU A 184 -18.61 -17.74 27.06
CA LEU A 184 -18.81 -17.48 28.49
C LEU A 184 -19.80 -16.33 28.77
N ASN A 185 -20.11 -15.52 27.78
CA ASN A 185 -21.03 -14.40 27.90
C ASN A 185 -22.04 -14.45 26.75
N PRO A 186 -23.12 -15.24 26.88
CA PRO A 186 -24.12 -15.41 25.81
C PRO A 186 -24.64 -14.07 25.29
N GLY A 187 -24.78 -13.95 23.96
CA GLY A 187 -25.22 -12.73 23.29
C GLY A 187 -24.21 -11.60 23.22
N LYS A 188 -22.97 -11.82 23.73
CA LYS A 188 -21.87 -10.84 23.60
C LYS A 188 -20.79 -11.34 22.65
N PHE A 189 -20.12 -10.38 22.02
CA PHE A 189 -19.08 -10.63 21.02
C PHE A 189 -17.80 -9.85 21.38
N TYR A 190 -16.67 -10.47 21.12
CA TYR A 190 -15.42 -9.76 20.92
C TYR A 190 -15.37 -9.24 19.49
N ALA A 191 -14.57 -8.21 19.24
CA ALA A 191 -14.17 -7.79 17.91
C ALA A 191 -12.68 -8.03 17.70
N LEU A 192 -12.28 -8.30 16.46
CA LEU A 192 -10.87 -8.22 16.07
C LEU A 192 -10.49 -6.75 15.86
N PRO A 193 -9.29 -6.28 16.27
CA PRO A 193 -8.93 -4.87 16.26
C PRO A 193 -8.73 -4.35 14.83
N GLN A 194 -9.37 -3.25 14.48
CA GLN A 194 -9.11 -2.56 13.21
C GLN A 194 -7.72 -1.92 13.17
N ALA A 195 -7.24 -1.50 14.34
CA ALA A 195 -5.90 -1.06 14.71
C ALA A 195 -5.80 -1.05 16.24
N PRO A 196 -4.61 -1.08 16.85
CA PRO A 196 -4.46 -1.01 18.32
C PRO A 196 -4.64 0.41 18.88
N GLN A 197 -5.46 1.26 18.25
CA GLN A 197 -5.55 2.70 18.52
C GLN A 197 -5.85 3.04 19.99
N GLN A 198 -6.86 2.40 20.59
CA GLN A 198 -7.19 2.67 21.99
C GLN A 198 -6.10 2.16 22.93
N PHE A 199 -5.53 0.99 22.66
CA PHE A 199 -4.51 0.40 23.52
C PHE A 199 -3.21 1.19 23.52
N LYS A 200 -2.75 1.68 22.37
CA LYS A 200 -1.52 2.49 22.32
C LYS A 200 -1.67 3.81 23.07
N GLN A 201 -2.85 4.45 23.02
CA GLN A 201 -3.15 5.63 23.82
C GLN A 201 -3.21 5.30 25.32
N LEU A 202 -3.81 4.16 25.70
CA LEU A 202 -3.81 3.68 27.08
C LEU A 202 -2.41 3.36 27.59
N LEU A 203 -1.48 2.87 26.76
CA LEU A 203 -0.08 2.71 27.12
C LEU A 203 0.58 4.04 27.47
N MET A 204 0.30 5.11 26.71
CA MET A 204 0.80 6.45 27.05
C MET A 204 0.25 6.93 28.39
N VAL A 205 -1.05 6.76 28.65
CA VAL A 205 -1.66 7.05 29.94
C VAL A 205 -1.07 6.20 31.08
N SER A 206 -0.64 4.99 30.76
CA SER A 206 -0.01 4.07 31.73
C SER A 206 1.46 4.39 32.04
N GLY A 207 2.00 5.48 31.48
CA GLY A 207 3.36 5.95 31.77
C GLY A 207 4.44 5.34 30.85
N PHE A 208 4.07 4.64 29.78
CA PHE A 208 5.02 4.24 28.75
C PHE A 208 5.29 5.43 27.81
N ASP A 209 6.55 5.57 27.35
CA ASP A 209 6.97 6.76 26.63
C ASP A 209 7.01 6.56 25.12
N ARG A 210 7.58 5.44 24.64
CA ARG A 210 7.74 5.12 23.22
C ARG A 210 7.34 3.67 22.95
N TYR A 211 6.21 3.53 22.30
CA TYR A 211 5.62 2.26 21.92
C TYR A 211 5.74 2.05 20.42
N PHE A 212 6.05 0.81 20.00
CA PHE A 212 5.71 0.34 18.66
C PHE A 212 5.28 -1.13 18.68
N GLN A 213 4.66 -1.56 17.59
CA GLN A 213 4.24 -2.93 17.35
C GLN A 213 4.18 -3.19 15.84
N ILE A 214 4.58 -4.39 15.40
CA ILE A 214 4.17 -4.90 14.09
C ILE A 214 2.76 -5.46 14.27
N ALA A 215 1.78 -4.60 14.10
CA ALA A 215 0.40 -4.83 14.51
C ALA A 215 -0.41 -5.55 13.44
N PRO A 216 -1.03 -6.71 13.72
CA PRO A 216 -2.08 -7.25 12.88
C PRO A 216 -3.34 -6.39 13.02
N CYS A 217 -3.92 -6.02 11.89
CA CYS A 217 -5.13 -5.21 11.79
C CYS A 217 -6.17 -5.96 10.97
N PHE A 218 -7.44 -5.86 11.39
CA PHE A 218 -8.55 -6.61 10.79
C PHE A 218 -9.67 -5.64 10.39
N ARG A 219 -10.03 -5.63 9.10
CA ARG A 219 -11.13 -4.79 8.59
C ARG A 219 -11.95 -5.58 7.60
N ASP A 220 -13.25 -5.69 7.84
CA ASP A 220 -14.19 -6.28 6.89
C ASP A 220 -14.55 -5.22 5.83
N GLU A 221 -13.69 -5.11 4.84
CA GLU A 221 -13.80 -4.17 3.73
C GLU A 221 -13.76 -4.89 2.38
N ASP A 222 -14.31 -4.25 1.36
CA ASP A 222 -14.28 -4.79 0.01
C ASP A 222 -12.84 -4.86 -0.53
N PRO A 223 -12.43 -5.99 -1.09
CA PRO A 223 -11.08 -6.18 -1.60
C PRO A 223 -10.81 -5.36 -2.85
N ARG A 224 -9.56 -4.86 -2.96
CA ARG A 224 -9.02 -4.21 -4.15
C ARG A 224 -7.64 -4.76 -4.47
N ALA A 225 -7.09 -4.36 -5.61
CA ALA A 225 -5.73 -4.76 -5.96
C ALA A 225 -4.68 -4.23 -4.96
N ASP A 226 -4.89 -3.02 -4.44
CA ASP A 226 -4.04 -2.30 -3.48
C ASP A 226 -4.46 -2.47 -2.01
N ARG A 227 -5.46 -3.32 -1.75
CA ARG A 227 -6.00 -3.55 -0.39
C ARG A 227 -6.29 -5.03 -0.17
N SER A 228 -5.65 -5.62 0.85
CA SER A 228 -5.99 -6.96 1.31
C SER A 228 -7.36 -6.95 2.00
N PRO A 229 -8.26 -7.87 1.69
CA PRO A 229 -9.46 -8.06 2.48
C PRO A 229 -9.08 -8.69 3.82
N GLY A 230 -9.70 -8.20 4.88
CA GLY A 230 -9.66 -8.81 6.21
C GLY A 230 -8.43 -8.47 7.02
N GLU A 231 -7.27 -9.03 6.71
CA GLU A 231 -6.05 -8.92 7.53
C GLU A 231 -4.92 -8.18 6.80
N PHE A 232 -4.24 -7.26 7.51
CA PHE A 232 -3.03 -6.57 7.05
C PHE A 232 -2.16 -6.17 8.24
N TYR A 233 -0.92 -5.72 7.98
CA TYR A 233 0.05 -5.40 9.03
C TYR A 233 0.51 -3.94 8.95
N GLN A 234 0.65 -3.32 10.13
CA GLN A 234 1.19 -1.97 10.27
C GLN A 234 2.40 -1.96 11.21
N LEU A 235 3.37 -1.08 10.93
CA LEU A 235 4.27 -0.58 11.97
C LEU A 235 3.50 0.47 12.76
N ASP A 236 2.86 0.08 13.85
CA ASP A 236 2.08 0.98 14.67
C ASP A 236 2.95 1.58 15.78
N MET A 237 2.92 2.91 15.96
CA MET A 237 3.75 3.59 16.96
C MET A 237 3.01 4.74 17.65
N GLU A 238 3.40 5.02 18.90
CA GLU A 238 2.89 6.15 19.69
C GLU A 238 3.97 6.66 20.65
N MET A 239 3.99 7.96 20.90
CA MET A 239 4.94 8.63 21.80
C MET A 239 4.22 9.56 22.76
N SER A 240 4.60 9.53 24.06
CA SER A 240 4.21 10.52 25.06
C SER A 240 5.01 11.82 24.88
N PHE A 241 4.40 12.95 25.28
CA PHE A 241 5.01 14.28 25.24
C PHE A 241 5.57 14.67 23.86
N ALA A 242 4.85 14.27 22.81
CA ALA A 242 5.27 14.43 21.43
C ALA A 242 4.36 15.37 20.64
N THR A 243 4.98 16.13 19.75
CA THR A 243 4.34 16.97 18.75
C THR A 243 4.28 16.23 17.39
N GLN A 244 3.57 16.82 16.44
CA GLN A 244 3.56 16.36 15.05
C GLN A 244 4.99 16.27 14.47
N GLU A 245 5.85 17.25 14.77
CA GLU A 245 7.23 17.28 14.28
C GLU A 245 8.09 16.15 14.82
N ASP A 246 7.84 15.70 16.05
CA ASP A 246 8.57 14.59 16.64
C ASP A 246 8.19 13.27 15.96
N VAL A 247 6.91 13.09 15.63
CA VAL A 247 6.46 11.94 14.83
C VAL A 247 7.09 11.97 13.44
N PHE A 248 7.13 13.13 12.78
CA PHE A 248 7.75 13.26 11.46
C PHE A 248 9.21 12.86 11.47
N LYS A 249 10.00 13.31 12.42
CA LYS A 249 11.42 12.92 12.55
C LYS A 249 11.60 11.40 12.65
N VAL A 250 10.79 10.74 13.49
CA VAL A 250 10.87 9.28 13.67
C VAL A 250 10.50 8.53 12.39
N ILE A 251 9.39 8.92 11.77
CA ILE A 251 8.89 8.24 10.56
C ILE A 251 9.75 8.55 9.34
N GLU A 252 10.21 9.79 9.17
CA GLU A 252 11.12 10.16 8.07
C GLU A 252 12.44 9.39 8.16
N HIS A 253 12.99 9.23 9.37
CA HIS A 253 14.19 8.41 9.57
C HIS A 253 13.90 6.94 9.24
N THR A 254 12.82 6.37 9.78
CA THR A 254 12.49 4.96 9.58
C THR A 254 12.13 4.65 8.13
N MET A 255 11.15 5.35 7.57
CA MET A 255 10.68 5.08 6.21
C MET A 255 11.70 5.53 5.16
N GLY A 256 12.36 6.66 5.37
CA GLY A 256 13.42 7.13 4.48
C GLY A 256 14.59 6.13 4.39
N THR A 257 15.02 5.55 5.51
CA THR A 257 16.07 4.52 5.53
C THR A 257 15.61 3.24 4.85
N VAL A 258 14.41 2.75 5.16
CA VAL A 258 13.84 1.55 4.52
C VAL A 258 13.74 1.72 3.00
N PHE A 259 13.21 2.85 2.53
CA PHE A 259 13.13 3.10 1.10
C PHE A 259 14.52 3.21 0.46
N ASN A 260 15.48 3.90 1.08
CA ASN A 260 16.86 4.00 0.55
C ASN A 260 17.55 2.63 0.47
N GLU A 261 17.39 1.78 1.48
CA GLU A 261 18.03 0.46 1.52
C GLU A 261 17.46 -0.48 0.46
N PHE A 262 16.14 -0.46 0.26
CA PHE A 262 15.44 -1.39 -0.64
C PHE A 262 14.98 -0.76 -1.96
N ALA A 263 15.46 0.44 -2.31
CA ALA A 263 15.05 1.19 -3.51
C ALA A 263 15.42 0.53 -4.84
N ASN A 264 16.29 -0.48 -4.83
CA ASN A 264 16.77 -1.16 -6.04
C ASN A 264 17.26 -0.19 -7.15
N GLY A 265 18.03 0.82 -6.75
CA GLY A 265 18.62 1.83 -7.66
C GLY A 265 17.71 3.03 -7.99
N LYS A 266 16.47 3.06 -7.51
CA LYS A 266 15.62 4.25 -7.64
C LYS A 266 16.04 5.34 -6.67
N THR A 267 15.79 6.60 -7.05
CA THR A 267 16.02 7.75 -6.16
C THR A 267 14.91 7.85 -5.11
N VAL A 268 15.26 8.27 -3.90
CA VAL A 268 14.31 8.42 -2.78
C VAL A 268 14.33 9.86 -2.28
N THR A 269 13.16 10.43 -2.00
CA THR A 269 13.07 11.76 -1.36
C THR A 269 13.84 11.76 -0.05
N GLN A 270 14.75 12.72 0.11
CA GLN A 270 15.50 12.89 1.35
C GLN A 270 14.68 13.67 2.39
N ALA A 271 14.87 13.34 3.67
CA ALA A 271 14.27 14.11 4.76
C ALA A 271 14.90 15.51 4.88
N PRO A 272 14.15 16.53 5.31
CA PRO A 272 12.73 16.47 5.67
C PRO A 272 11.81 16.39 4.44
N PHE A 273 10.78 15.55 4.51
CA PHE A 273 9.81 15.42 3.42
C PHE A 273 8.97 16.69 3.30
N ILE A 274 8.58 17.03 2.06
CA ILE A 274 7.70 18.18 1.80
C ILE A 274 6.37 18.01 2.51
N ARG A 275 5.83 19.07 3.11
CA ARG A 275 4.54 19.15 3.78
C ARG A 275 3.57 19.91 2.91
N ILE A 276 2.47 19.29 2.57
CA ILE A 276 1.45 19.85 1.69
C ILE A 276 0.15 19.90 2.50
N PRO A 277 -0.39 21.09 2.79
CA PRO A 277 -1.71 21.21 3.42
C PRO A 277 -2.79 20.51 2.59
N PHE A 278 -3.72 19.84 3.25
CA PHE A 278 -4.81 19.09 2.59
C PHE A 278 -5.55 19.92 1.52
N ARG A 279 -5.90 21.16 1.86
CA ARG A 279 -6.60 22.07 0.91
C ARG A 279 -5.75 22.36 -0.34
N GLU A 280 -4.43 22.48 -0.15
CA GLU A 280 -3.48 22.69 -1.26
C GLU A 280 -3.33 21.43 -2.10
N ALA A 281 -3.26 20.25 -1.46
CA ALA A 281 -3.20 18.96 -2.16
C ALA A 281 -4.42 18.75 -3.06
N MET A 282 -5.61 19.01 -2.53
CA MET A 282 -6.86 18.93 -3.29
C MET A 282 -6.92 19.94 -4.44
N LEU A 283 -6.36 21.14 -4.27
CA LEU A 283 -6.36 22.17 -5.31
C LEU A 283 -5.34 21.86 -6.41
N LYS A 284 -4.09 21.55 -6.04
CA LYS A 284 -2.98 21.40 -6.99
C LYS A 284 -2.88 20.01 -7.63
N TYR A 285 -3.34 18.98 -6.96
CA TYR A 285 -3.22 17.60 -7.41
C TYR A 285 -4.56 16.88 -7.56
N GLY A 286 -5.65 17.45 -7.01
CA GLY A 286 -6.99 16.88 -7.03
C GLY A 286 -7.12 15.62 -6.15
N SER A 287 -6.20 15.41 -5.22
CA SER A 287 -6.14 14.25 -4.34
C SER A 287 -5.39 14.58 -3.05
N ASP A 288 -5.82 13.97 -1.94
CA ASP A 288 -5.09 13.89 -0.68
C ASP A 288 -3.92 12.89 -0.71
N LYS A 289 -3.75 12.19 -1.83
CA LYS A 289 -2.67 11.21 -2.09
C LYS A 289 -1.98 11.52 -3.42
N PRO A 290 -1.27 12.68 -3.52
CA PRO A 290 -0.68 13.10 -4.78
C PRO A 290 0.48 12.19 -5.21
N ASP A 291 0.51 11.82 -6.49
CA ASP A 291 1.71 11.26 -7.09
C ASP A 291 2.62 12.39 -7.58
N LEU A 292 3.68 12.67 -6.81
CA LEU A 292 4.62 13.73 -7.11
C LEU A 292 5.64 13.36 -8.20
N ARG A 293 5.61 12.13 -8.73
CA ARG A 293 6.37 11.75 -9.93
C ARG A 293 5.80 12.41 -11.18
N ASN A 294 4.50 12.75 -11.16
CA ASN A 294 3.86 13.55 -12.20
C ASN A 294 4.10 15.04 -11.93
N PRO A 295 4.83 15.78 -12.78
CA PRO A 295 5.15 17.19 -12.56
C PRO A 295 3.99 18.15 -12.81
N LEU A 296 2.88 17.67 -13.38
CA LEU A 296 1.75 18.52 -13.71
C LEU A 296 1.04 19.06 -12.46
N ILE A 297 0.63 20.31 -12.54
CA ILE A 297 -0.11 21.00 -11.48
C ILE A 297 -1.45 21.49 -12.03
N ILE A 298 -2.50 21.33 -11.24
CA ILE A 298 -3.82 21.88 -11.50
C ILE A 298 -3.83 23.34 -11.05
N ALA A 299 -4.24 24.25 -11.92
CA ALA A 299 -4.39 25.67 -11.63
C ALA A 299 -5.87 26.07 -11.59
N ASP A 300 -6.20 27.11 -10.81
CA ASP A 300 -7.50 27.74 -10.85
C ASP A 300 -7.63 28.67 -12.06
N ALA A 301 -8.60 28.38 -12.90
CA ALA A 301 -8.91 29.16 -14.09
C ALA A 301 -10.26 29.92 -13.99
N THR A 302 -10.92 29.89 -12.83
CA THR A 302 -12.28 30.45 -12.68
C THR A 302 -12.34 31.94 -13.05
N GLU A 303 -11.42 32.77 -12.55
CA GLU A 303 -11.35 34.19 -12.86
C GLU A 303 -11.03 34.45 -14.34
N PHE A 304 -10.22 33.63 -14.99
CA PHE A 304 -9.87 33.75 -16.40
C PHE A 304 -11.14 33.67 -17.29
N PHE A 305 -12.14 32.90 -16.89
CA PHE A 305 -13.40 32.74 -17.61
C PHE A 305 -14.47 33.74 -17.18
N ASN A 306 -14.14 34.81 -16.48
CA ASN A 306 -15.03 35.96 -16.31
C ASN A 306 -14.98 36.83 -17.58
N ASN A 307 -16.01 36.73 -18.41
CA ASN A 307 -16.12 37.45 -19.70
C ASN A 307 -14.96 37.08 -20.67
N SER A 308 -14.63 35.81 -20.76
CA SER A 308 -13.54 35.31 -21.63
C SER A 308 -13.91 35.28 -23.10
N GLY A 309 -15.20 35.28 -23.44
CA GLY A 309 -15.73 35.04 -24.76
C GLY A 309 -16.14 33.60 -25.03
N PHE A 310 -15.79 32.65 -24.15
CA PHE A 310 -16.24 31.27 -24.21
C PHE A 310 -17.44 31.05 -23.27
N GLY A 311 -18.67 31.31 -23.80
CA GLY A 311 -19.91 31.38 -23.03
C GLY A 311 -20.22 30.18 -22.14
N VAL A 312 -19.74 28.96 -22.47
CA VAL A 312 -19.95 27.76 -21.65
C VAL A 312 -19.28 27.92 -20.27
N TYR A 313 -18.00 28.33 -20.22
CA TYR A 313 -17.28 28.47 -18.96
C TYR A 313 -17.54 29.84 -18.30
N ASP A 314 -17.83 30.87 -19.09
CA ASP A 314 -18.29 32.15 -18.54
C ASP A 314 -19.59 31.95 -17.75
N GLY A 315 -20.54 31.14 -18.28
CA GLY A 315 -21.77 30.77 -17.58
C GLY A 315 -21.55 29.95 -16.31
N LYS A 316 -20.62 28.99 -16.34
CA LYS A 316 -20.25 28.21 -15.17
C LYS A 316 -19.63 29.06 -14.06
N ALA A 317 -18.70 29.95 -14.41
CA ALA A 317 -18.06 30.86 -13.47
C ALA A 317 -19.11 31.81 -12.83
N ALA A 318 -20.04 32.35 -13.64
CA ALA A 318 -21.14 33.20 -13.15
C ALA A 318 -22.11 32.43 -12.23
N ALA A 319 -22.28 31.13 -12.42
CA ALA A 319 -23.07 30.25 -11.55
C ALA A 319 -22.34 29.83 -10.25
N GLY A 320 -21.10 30.28 -10.03
CA GLY A 320 -20.30 29.91 -8.86
C GLY A 320 -19.61 28.55 -8.96
N GLU A 321 -19.62 27.88 -10.13
CA GLU A 321 -18.84 26.71 -10.40
C GLU A 321 -17.35 27.08 -10.54
N GLN A 322 -16.49 26.12 -10.32
CA GLN A 322 -15.03 26.28 -10.44
C GLN A 322 -14.52 25.74 -11.78
N ILE A 323 -13.54 26.42 -12.34
CA ILE A 323 -12.86 25.98 -13.55
C ILE A 323 -11.41 25.69 -13.22
N ARG A 324 -10.92 24.53 -13.65
CA ARG A 324 -9.54 24.07 -13.46
C ARG A 324 -8.82 24.03 -14.81
N ALA A 325 -7.54 24.35 -14.76
CA ALA A 325 -6.65 24.29 -15.91
C ALA A 325 -5.48 23.34 -15.63
N ILE A 326 -5.05 22.59 -16.65
CA ILE A 326 -3.83 21.75 -16.59
C ILE A 326 -3.01 22.05 -17.85
N LYS A 327 -1.81 22.59 -17.65
CA LYS A 327 -0.82 22.73 -18.73
C LYS A 327 -0.32 21.32 -19.12
N ALA A 328 -0.29 21.04 -20.41
CA ALA A 328 0.22 19.80 -21.01
C ALA A 328 1.43 20.14 -21.88
N PRO A 329 2.67 20.04 -21.35
CA PRO A 329 3.89 20.36 -22.09
C PRO A 329 4.04 19.48 -23.34
N GLY A 330 4.42 20.08 -24.46
CA GLY A 330 4.63 19.36 -25.75
C GLY A 330 3.38 18.81 -26.41
N ALA A 331 2.18 19.07 -25.86
CA ALA A 331 0.93 18.56 -26.42
C ALA A 331 0.36 19.45 -27.57
N GLY A 332 0.96 20.60 -27.85
CA GLY A 332 0.47 21.52 -28.89
C GLY A 332 0.42 20.92 -30.30
N SER A 333 1.33 20.02 -30.62
CA SER A 333 1.40 19.32 -31.92
C SER A 333 0.59 18.03 -31.99
N LYS A 334 -0.05 17.59 -30.89
CA LYS A 334 -0.82 16.35 -30.87
C LYS A 334 -2.06 16.45 -31.78
N PRO A 335 -2.47 15.34 -32.39
CA PRO A 335 -3.65 15.31 -33.24
C PRO A 335 -4.93 15.54 -32.42
N ARG A 336 -6.01 15.97 -33.07
CA ARG A 336 -7.30 16.22 -32.43
C ARG A 336 -7.81 15.03 -31.62
N SER A 337 -7.61 13.81 -32.12
CA SER A 337 -7.99 12.57 -31.41
C SER A 337 -7.33 12.41 -30.03
N PHE A 338 -6.18 13.03 -29.81
CA PHE A 338 -5.54 13.07 -28.49
C PHE A 338 -6.41 13.85 -27.48
N PHE A 339 -6.97 14.98 -27.89
CA PHE A 339 -7.83 15.82 -27.03
C PHE A 339 -9.24 15.23 -26.90
N ASP A 340 -9.78 14.66 -27.97
CA ASP A 340 -11.14 14.11 -28.00
C ASP A 340 -11.31 12.96 -26.99
N LYS A 341 -10.26 12.17 -26.68
CA LYS A 341 -10.32 11.11 -25.65
C LYS A 341 -10.55 11.64 -24.24
N PHE A 342 -10.01 12.83 -23.92
CA PHE A 342 -10.22 13.46 -22.60
C PHE A 342 -11.62 14.06 -22.49
N ASP A 343 -12.15 14.63 -23.57
CA ASP A 343 -13.54 15.10 -23.64
C ASP A 343 -14.52 13.93 -23.52
N ALA A 344 -14.24 12.79 -24.17
CA ALA A 344 -15.04 11.58 -24.03
C ALA A 344 -15.04 11.06 -22.59
N TYR A 345 -13.87 11.00 -21.97
CA TYR A 345 -13.76 10.63 -20.54
C TYR A 345 -14.56 11.56 -19.63
N ALA A 346 -14.49 12.87 -19.86
CA ALA A 346 -15.27 13.84 -19.08
C ALA A 346 -16.78 13.58 -19.18
N LYS A 347 -17.27 13.30 -20.39
CA LYS A 347 -18.69 12.98 -20.62
C LYS A 347 -19.11 11.67 -19.95
N GLU A 348 -18.26 10.66 -20.01
CA GLU A 348 -18.47 9.36 -19.32
C GLU A 348 -18.58 9.54 -17.79
N GLN A 349 -17.78 10.46 -17.23
CA GLN A 349 -17.84 10.82 -15.81
C GLN A 349 -18.97 11.80 -15.44
N GLY A 350 -19.90 12.08 -16.35
CA GLY A 350 -21.03 13.00 -16.12
C GLY A 350 -20.67 14.48 -16.10
N MET A 351 -19.43 14.83 -16.49
CA MET A 351 -19.01 16.21 -16.68
C MET A 351 -19.48 16.71 -18.05
N GLY A 352 -19.78 18.00 -18.20
CA GLY A 352 -20.30 18.58 -19.45
C GLY A 352 -19.31 18.64 -20.61
N GLY A 353 -18.16 17.95 -20.51
CA GLY A 353 -17.07 17.92 -21.45
C GLY A 353 -15.84 18.71 -21.01
N MET A 354 -14.77 18.61 -21.80
CA MET A 354 -13.51 19.33 -21.58
C MET A 354 -13.19 20.22 -22.77
N ALA A 355 -12.59 21.36 -22.50
CA ALA A 355 -12.06 22.24 -23.52
C ALA A 355 -10.52 22.26 -23.49
N TYR A 356 -9.90 22.68 -24.58
CA TYR A 356 -8.47 22.88 -24.66
C TYR A 356 -8.08 24.05 -25.53
N VAL A 357 -6.91 24.61 -25.30
CA VAL A 357 -6.19 25.48 -26.22
C VAL A 357 -4.81 24.86 -26.47
N ALA A 358 -4.45 24.65 -27.73
CA ALA A 358 -3.16 24.11 -28.12
C ALA A 358 -2.41 25.15 -28.97
N PHE A 359 -1.14 25.39 -28.64
CA PHE A 359 -0.27 26.32 -29.36
C PHE A 359 0.79 25.54 -30.15
N ASN A 360 0.86 25.78 -31.47
CA ASN A 360 1.84 25.13 -32.31
C ASN A 360 2.17 26.01 -33.53
N ASN A 361 3.47 26.30 -33.73
CA ASN A 361 3.98 27.15 -34.81
C ASN A 361 3.31 28.53 -34.88
N GLY A 362 3.07 29.14 -33.72
CA GLY A 362 2.43 30.45 -33.62
C GLY A 362 0.90 30.45 -33.79
N GLU A 363 0.29 29.29 -34.11
CA GLU A 363 -1.16 29.15 -34.20
C GLU A 363 -1.76 28.64 -32.88
N ALA A 364 -2.97 29.08 -32.55
CA ALA A 364 -3.74 28.59 -31.42
C ALA A 364 -5.01 27.86 -31.91
N LYS A 365 -5.25 26.64 -31.39
CA LYS A 365 -6.36 25.76 -31.79
C LYS A 365 -7.28 25.48 -30.60
N GLY A 366 -8.37 24.75 -30.85
CA GLY A 366 -9.38 24.42 -29.84
C GLY A 366 -10.35 25.58 -29.60
N ILE A 367 -10.55 25.94 -28.32
CA ILE A 367 -11.42 27.08 -27.96
C ILE A 367 -10.76 28.46 -28.14
N ALA A 368 -9.50 28.51 -28.59
CA ALA A 368 -8.77 29.73 -28.88
C ALA A 368 -9.52 30.70 -29.82
N LYS A 369 -10.33 30.17 -30.74
CA LYS A 369 -11.15 30.96 -31.69
C LYS A 369 -12.18 31.88 -31.01
N PHE A 370 -12.46 31.65 -29.74
CA PHE A 370 -13.39 32.48 -28.97
C PHE A 370 -12.69 33.61 -28.19
N PHE A 371 -11.34 33.58 -28.13
CA PHE A 371 -10.53 34.51 -27.35
C PHE A 371 -9.95 35.62 -28.22
N SER A 372 -9.89 36.84 -27.67
CA SER A 372 -9.12 37.91 -28.28
C SER A 372 -7.61 37.65 -28.19
N ALA A 373 -6.82 38.43 -28.94
CA ALA A 373 -5.34 38.32 -28.88
C ALA A 373 -4.81 38.62 -27.48
N GLU A 374 -5.40 39.62 -26.80
CA GLU A 374 -5.05 39.99 -25.40
C GLU A 374 -5.38 38.83 -24.44
N LYS A 375 -6.55 38.19 -24.64
CA LYS A 375 -6.96 37.05 -23.79
C LYS A 375 -6.09 35.85 -24.00
N LEU A 376 -5.59 35.58 -25.22
CA LEU A 376 -4.62 34.54 -25.50
C LEU A 376 -3.24 34.85 -24.88
N ALA A 377 -2.84 36.14 -24.84
CA ALA A 377 -1.61 36.57 -24.16
C ALA A 377 -1.74 36.37 -22.63
N GLU A 378 -2.89 36.76 -22.04
CA GLU A 378 -3.19 36.52 -20.61
C GLU A 378 -3.13 35.03 -20.29
N LEU A 379 -3.72 34.14 -21.14
CA LEU A 379 -3.68 32.70 -20.96
C LEU A 379 -2.24 32.17 -20.91
N LYS A 380 -1.40 32.60 -21.87
CA LYS A 380 0.02 32.18 -21.90
C LYS A 380 0.76 32.62 -20.64
N GLN A 381 0.55 33.83 -20.18
CA GLN A 381 1.19 34.35 -18.97
C GLN A 381 0.67 33.66 -17.70
N LYS A 382 -0.65 33.53 -17.55
CA LYS A 382 -1.29 32.98 -16.33
C LYS A 382 -0.94 31.51 -16.10
N PHE A 383 -0.86 30.72 -17.16
CA PHE A 383 -0.61 29.27 -17.09
C PHE A 383 0.78 28.89 -17.56
N ASP A 384 1.69 29.83 -17.76
CA ASP A 384 3.07 29.60 -18.22
C ASP A 384 3.16 28.72 -19.46
N VAL A 385 2.38 29.06 -20.52
CA VAL A 385 2.21 28.25 -21.72
C VAL A 385 3.10 28.78 -22.85
N ASN A 386 3.92 27.89 -23.40
CA ASN A 386 4.78 28.19 -24.53
C ASN A 386 4.21 27.66 -25.86
N ASP A 387 4.82 28.07 -26.97
CA ASP A 387 4.55 27.42 -28.26
C ASP A 387 4.99 25.95 -28.19
N GLY A 388 4.17 25.02 -28.69
CA GLY A 388 4.32 23.59 -28.51
C GLY A 388 3.53 22.98 -27.35
N ASP A 389 2.98 23.80 -26.43
CA ASP A 389 2.20 23.32 -25.29
C ASP A 389 0.69 23.35 -25.58
N ALA A 390 -0.08 22.66 -24.73
CA ALA A 390 -1.54 22.80 -24.65
C ALA A 390 -1.98 23.05 -23.21
N VAL A 391 -3.18 23.60 -23.04
CA VAL A 391 -3.87 23.71 -21.76
C VAL A 391 -5.22 23.07 -21.88
N PHE A 392 -5.53 22.19 -20.95
CA PHE A 392 -6.85 21.61 -20.79
C PHE A 392 -7.65 22.41 -19.76
N PHE A 393 -8.95 22.59 -20.02
CA PHE A 393 -9.88 23.26 -19.11
C PHE A 393 -11.07 22.35 -18.82
N MET A 394 -11.49 22.36 -17.55
CA MET A 394 -12.66 21.62 -17.07
C MET A 394 -13.40 22.41 -16.02
N GLY A 395 -14.72 22.39 -16.04
CA GLY A 395 -15.55 23.18 -15.13
C GLY A 395 -16.65 22.35 -14.49
N GLY A 396 -16.92 22.59 -13.20
CA GLY A 396 -17.95 21.89 -12.44
C GLY A 396 -18.08 22.37 -11.00
N ALA A 397 -19.00 21.75 -10.25
CA ALA A 397 -19.19 22.04 -8.85
C ALA A 397 -17.90 21.79 -8.04
N LYS A 398 -17.64 22.63 -7.03
CA LYS A 398 -16.43 22.62 -6.20
C LYS A 398 -16.11 21.23 -5.62
N LYS A 399 -17.13 20.49 -5.20
CA LYS A 399 -16.98 19.16 -4.58
C LYS A 399 -16.46 18.08 -5.56
N VAL A 400 -16.83 18.19 -6.85
CA VAL A 400 -16.52 17.17 -7.86
C VAL A 400 -15.29 17.52 -8.69
N ILE A 401 -15.12 18.81 -9.01
CA ILE A 401 -14.14 19.26 -10.02
C ILE A 401 -12.69 18.93 -9.64
N ASN A 402 -12.32 19.04 -8.36
CA ASN A 402 -10.94 18.78 -7.93
C ASN A 402 -10.56 17.32 -8.14
N LYS A 403 -11.40 16.38 -7.70
CA LYS A 403 -11.19 14.93 -7.87
C LYS A 403 -11.13 14.54 -9.35
N PHE A 404 -12.05 15.09 -10.16
CA PHE A 404 -12.05 14.88 -11.60
C PHE A 404 -10.76 15.43 -12.24
N ALA A 405 -10.34 16.65 -11.90
CA ALA A 405 -9.11 17.25 -12.40
C ALA A 405 -7.86 16.43 -12.01
N GLY A 406 -7.85 15.82 -10.82
CA GLY A 406 -6.79 14.91 -10.37
C GLY A 406 -6.68 13.67 -11.26
N ALA A 407 -7.80 13.04 -11.61
CA ALA A 407 -7.82 11.91 -12.53
C ALA A 407 -7.30 12.32 -13.92
N VAL A 408 -7.77 13.45 -14.45
CA VAL A 408 -7.32 13.99 -15.74
C VAL A 408 -5.82 14.33 -15.71
N ARG A 409 -5.33 14.93 -14.61
CA ARG A 409 -3.91 15.21 -14.41
C ARG A 409 -3.05 13.95 -14.59
N ASN A 410 -3.45 12.85 -13.97
CA ASN A 410 -2.73 11.59 -14.08
C ASN A 410 -2.82 11.02 -15.51
N MET A 411 -3.99 11.04 -16.13
CA MET A 411 -4.17 10.59 -17.52
C MET A 411 -3.30 11.40 -18.51
N ILE A 412 -3.18 12.72 -18.34
CA ILE A 412 -2.29 13.56 -19.17
C ILE A 412 -0.83 13.18 -18.92
N GLY A 413 -0.42 13.04 -17.66
CA GLY A 413 0.91 12.63 -17.28
C GLY A 413 1.34 11.30 -17.89
N GLU A 414 0.47 10.30 -17.87
CA GLU A 414 0.67 8.99 -18.52
C GLU A 414 0.74 9.11 -20.04
N ALA A 415 -0.23 9.82 -20.66
CA ALA A 415 -0.30 9.96 -22.10
C ALA A 415 0.89 10.72 -22.71
N LEU A 416 1.58 11.52 -21.92
CA LEU A 416 2.79 12.28 -22.30
C LEU A 416 4.08 11.69 -21.74
N ASP A 417 4.01 10.55 -21.01
CA ASP A 417 5.14 9.85 -20.36
C ASP A 417 5.96 10.78 -19.44
N LEU A 418 5.27 11.56 -18.60
CA LEU A 418 5.90 12.58 -17.74
C LEU A 418 6.28 12.05 -16.35
N PHE A 419 5.85 10.86 -15.98
CA PHE A 419 6.14 10.31 -14.65
C PHE A 419 7.61 9.93 -14.50
N ASP A 420 8.25 10.40 -13.43
CA ASP A 420 9.58 9.93 -13.00
C ASP A 420 9.48 8.51 -12.42
N LYS A 421 9.55 7.50 -13.29
CA LYS A 421 9.36 6.08 -12.92
C LYS A 421 10.50 5.54 -12.04
N ASN A 422 11.65 6.23 -11.98
CA ASN A 422 12.83 5.82 -11.25
C ASN A 422 12.96 6.50 -9.88
N SER A 423 11.85 6.87 -9.27
CA SER A 423 11.87 7.55 -7.98
C SER A 423 10.75 7.12 -7.03
N PHE A 424 11.03 7.22 -5.74
CA PHE A 424 10.07 7.23 -4.66
C PHE A 424 9.94 8.65 -4.13
N LYS A 425 8.82 9.30 -4.41
CA LYS A 425 8.51 10.68 -4.01
C LYS A 425 7.63 10.66 -2.77
N LEU A 426 8.25 10.87 -1.60
CA LEU A 426 7.56 10.92 -0.32
C LEU A 426 7.16 12.35 0.03
N CYS A 427 5.95 12.51 0.58
CA CYS A 427 5.47 13.78 1.12
C CYS A 427 4.51 13.55 2.28
N TRP A 428 4.35 14.56 3.13
CA TRP A 428 3.31 14.61 4.14
C TRP A 428 2.12 15.42 3.64
N ILE A 429 0.92 14.90 3.82
CA ILE A 429 -0.30 15.70 3.76
C ILE A 429 -0.67 16.08 5.18
N VAL A 430 -0.87 17.36 5.43
CA VAL A 430 -1.10 17.93 6.77
C VAL A 430 -2.34 18.81 6.79
N ASP A 431 -2.74 19.27 7.97
CA ASP A 431 -3.83 20.24 8.14
C ASP A 431 -5.15 19.76 7.52
N PHE A 432 -5.52 18.52 7.81
CA PHE A 432 -6.83 17.98 7.41
C PHE A 432 -7.96 18.77 8.05
N PRO A 433 -9.12 18.92 7.38
CA PRO A 433 -10.31 19.44 8.02
C PRO A 433 -10.73 18.53 9.18
N PHE A 434 -11.11 19.11 10.32
CA PHE A 434 -11.57 18.33 11.46
C PHE A 434 -13.02 17.84 11.25
N TYR A 435 -13.83 18.68 10.62
CA TYR A 435 -15.21 18.39 10.23
C TYR A 435 -15.42 18.57 8.74
N GLU A 436 -16.42 17.88 8.21
CA GLU A 436 -16.98 18.08 6.88
C GLU A 436 -18.50 18.14 6.94
N GLU A 437 -19.11 18.61 5.88
CA GLU A 437 -20.56 18.65 5.73
C GLU A 437 -21.03 17.38 5.02
N ASN A 438 -21.90 16.61 5.66
CA ASN A 438 -22.54 15.46 5.05
C ASN A 438 -23.35 15.88 3.81
N GLU A 439 -23.09 15.27 2.67
CA GLU A 439 -23.66 15.69 1.39
C GLU A 439 -25.18 15.48 1.28
N GLU A 440 -25.71 14.50 2.00
CA GLU A 440 -27.14 14.15 1.93
C GLU A 440 -27.96 14.92 2.96
N THR A 441 -27.40 15.10 4.16
CA THR A 441 -28.14 15.66 5.31
C THR A 441 -27.79 17.11 5.60
N GLY A 442 -26.65 17.61 5.12
CA GLY A 442 -26.10 18.92 5.49
C GLY A 442 -25.58 18.98 6.94
N ALA A 443 -25.55 17.87 7.65
CA ALA A 443 -25.05 17.81 9.02
C ALA A 443 -23.53 17.92 9.07
N VAL A 444 -23.01 18.50 10.15
CA VAL A 444 -21.56 18.51 10.44
C VAL A 444 -21.16 17.14 10.98
N GLU A 445 -20.20 16.50 10.36
CA GLU A 445 -19.63 15.22 10.81
C GLU A 445 -18.09 15.26 10.83
N PHE A 446 -17.45 14.30 11.48
CA PHE A 446 -16.00 14.20 11.45
C PHE A 446 -15.52 13.83 10.05
N SER A 447 -14.54 14.58 9.55
CA SER A 447 -13.96 14.31 8.22
C SER A 447 -13.18 12.99 8.18
N HIS A 448 -12.43 12.70 9.26
CA HIS A 448 -11.59 11.51 9.37
C HIS A 448 -11.59 10.96 10.79
N ASN A 449 -10.48 11.08 11.52
CA ASN A 449 -10.28 10.47 12.84
C ASN A 449 -10.73 11.41 13.98
N PRO A 450 -11.79 11.06 14.74
CA PRO A 450 -12.29 11.88 15.84
C PRO A 450 -11.32 11.98 17.05
N PHE A 451 -10.30 11.13 17.10
CA PHE A 451 -9.28 11.14 18.16
C PHE A 451 -8.17 12.15 17.93
N SER A 452 -8.16 12.85 16.80
CA SER A 452 -7.18 13.89 16.52
C SER A 452 -7.44 15.13 17.37
N MET A 453 -6.37 15.84 17.73
CA MET A 453 -6.49 17.12 18.40
C MET A 453 -6.88 18.20 17.40
N PRO A 454 -7.99 18.94 17.60
CA PRO A 454 -8.32 20.10 16.77
C PRO A 454 -7.28 21.21 17.00
N GLN A 455 -6.89 21.89 15.92
CA GLN A 455 -5.98 23.04 16.00
C GLN A 455 -6.67 24.21 16.70
N GLY A 456 -6.03 24.71 17.76
CA GLY A 456 -6.63 25.71 18.67
C GLY A 456 -7.48 25.13 19.80
N GLY A 457 -7.60 23.78 19.89
CA GLY A 457 -8.22 23.09 21.01
C GLY A 457 -9.65 23.52 21.32
N LEU A 458 -9.99 23.60 22.60
CA LEU A 458 -11.35 23.94 23.06
C LEU A 458 -11.80 25.34 22.62
N GLU A 459 -10.88 26.31 22.54
CA GLU A 459 -11.19 27.67 22.09
C GLU A 459 -11.68 27.67 20.64
N ALA A 460 -11.00 26.97 19.76
CA ALA A 460 -11.42 26.85 18.35
C ALA A 460 -12.79 26.19 18.22
N LEU A 461 -13.07 25.12 18.99
CA LEU A 461 -14.37 24.44 19.01
C LEU A 461 -15.52 25.35 19.49
N ASN A 462 -15.24 26.36 20.30
CA ASN A 462 -16.26 27.27 20.84
C ASN A 462 -16.43 28.56 20.02
N THR A 463 -15.45 28.93 19.19
CA THR A 463 -15.42 30.27 18.57
C THR A 463 -15.39 30.26 17.05
N LYS A 464 -14.89 29.18 16.42
CA LYS A 464 -14.79 29.10 14.96
C LYS A 464 -16.01 28.40 14.34
N ASN A 465 -16.22 28.66 13.04
CA ASN A 465 -17.10 27.82 12.26
C ASN A 465 -16.50 26.38 12.22
N PRO A 466 -17.28 25.33 12.53
CA PRO A 466 -16.79 23.94 12.54
C PRO A 466 -16.04 23.54 11.26
N LEU A 467 -16.52 23.93 10.08
CA LEU A 467 -15.91 23.61 8.78
C LEU A 467 -14.56 24.31 8.51
N ASP A 468 -14.18 25.29 9.36
CA ASP A 468 -12.90 25.98 9.27
C ASP A 468 -11.85 25.44 10.28
N ILE A 469 -12.26 24.52 11.15
CA ILE A 469 -11.37 23.89 12.14
C ILE A 469 -10.53 22.82 11.44
N LEU A 470 -9.22 22.91 11.63
CA LEU A 470 -8.26 21.89 11.14
C LEU A 470 -7.89 20.93 12.26
N ALA A 471 -7.49 19.73 11.89
CA ALA A 471 -6.95 18.73 12.79
C ALA A 471 -5.41 18.68 12.72
N TYR A 472 -4.75 18.31 13.82
CA TYR A 472 -3.37 17.84 13.79
C TYR A 472 -3.32 16.38 13.31
N GLN A 473 -3.87 16.15 12.13
CA GLN A 473 -3.82 14.87 11.42
C GLN A 473 -2.89 14.99 10.21
N PHE A 474 -2.22 13.90 9.88
CA PHE A 474 -1.26 13.86 8.79
C PHE A 474 -1.16 12.47 8.19
N ASP A 475 -0.94 12.41 6.87
CA ASP A 475 -0.72 11.18 6.13
C ASP A 475 0.63 11.23 5.41
N LEU A 476 1.40 10.13 5.48
CA LEU A 476 2.57 9.92 4.65
C LEU A 476 2.15 9.31 3.32
N VAL A 477 2.48 9.98 2.23
CA VAL A 477 2.16 9.55 0.88
C VAL A 477 3.44 9.30 0.09
N CYS A 478 3.46 8.20 -0.67
CA CYS A 478 4.51 7.88 -1.62
C CYS A 478 3.88 7.48 -2.97
N ASN A 479 4.27 8.19 -4.04
CA ASN A 479 3.88 7.82 -5.40
C ASN A 479 2.35 7.63 -5.59
N GLY A 480 1.54 8.47 -4.95
CA GLY A 480 0.09 8.39 -5.05
C GLY A 480 -0.58 7.39 -4.10
N VAL A 481 0.19 6.74 -3.23
CA VAL A 481 -0.28 5.76 -2.25
C VAL A 481 -0.09 6.29 -0.83
N GLU A 482 -1.15 6.25 -0.02
CA GLU A 482 -1.06 6.48 1.42
C GLU A 482 -0.33 5.33 2.08
N LEU A 483 0.84 5.61 2.64
CA LEU A 483 1.64 4.63 3.38
C LEU A 483 1.32 4.61 4.87
N ALA A 484 1.03 5.77 5.45
CA ALA A 484 0.77 5.88 6.86
C ALA A 484 -0.21 7.02 7.16
N SER A 485 -1.00 6.84 8.20
CA SER A 485 -1.81 7.89 8.80
C SER A 485 -1.43 8.08 10.26
N GLY A 486 -1.49 9.31 10.75
CA GLY A 486 -1.14 9.67 12.10
C GLY A 486 -1.82 10.94 12.58
N ALA A 487 -1.72 11.21 13.88
CA ALA A 487 -2.23 12.44 14.49
C ALA A 487 -1.54 12.75 15.81
N VAL A 488 -1.56 14.03 16.20
CA VAL A 488 -1.50 14.40 17.62
C VAL A 488 -2.86 14.07 18.21
N ARG A 489 -2.88 13.35 19.35
CA ARG A 489 -4.12 12.82 19.90
C ARG A 489 -4.83 13.82 20.81
N ASN A 490 -6.16 13.78 20.74
CA ASN A 490 -6.96 14.43 21.75
C ASN A 490 -6.91 13.60 23.05
N HIS A 491 -6.27 14.15 24.08
CA HIS A 491 -6.08 13.52 25.39
C HIS A 491 -6.89 14.20 26.49
N ARG A 492 -7.78 15.14 26.11
CA ARG A 492 -8.57 15.96 27.04
C ARG A 492 -10.06 15.64 26.91
N PRO A 493 -10.71 15.10 27.97
CA PRO A 493 -12.11 14.72 27.94
C PRO A 493 -13.06 15.86 27.50
N GLU A 494 -12.84 17.08 27.99
CA GLU A 494 -13.68 18.24 27.67
C GLU A 494 -13.64 18.62 26.18
N ILE A 495 -12.48 18.46 25.51
CA ILE A 495 -12.35 18.65 24.07
C ILE A 495 -13.09 17.55 23.31
N MET A 496 -12.99 16.29 23.81
CA MET A 496 -13.66 15.16 23.20
C MET A 496 -15.18 15.33 23.21
N TYR A 497 -15.76 15.58 24.38
CA TYR A 497 -17.20 15.80 24.48
C TYR A 497 -17.67 16.96 23.60
N ARG A 498 -16.95 18.09 23.64
CA ARG A 498 -17.34 19.26 22.82
C ARG A 498 -17.26 18.98 21.32
N ALA A 499 -16.24 18.25 20.87
CA ALA A 499 -16.09 17.87 19.47
C ALA A 499 -17.25 16.97 19.00
N PHE A 500 -17.67 16.01 19.82
CA PHE A 500 -18.80 15.14 19.50
C PHE A 500 -20.15 15.85 19.56
N GLU A 501 -20.37 16.81 20.49
CA GLU A 501 -21.57 17.66 20.50
C GLU A 501 -21.76 18.43 19.19
N ILE A 502 -20.67 19.01 18.64
CA ILE A 502 -20.72 19.75 17.38
C ILE A 502 -21.13 18.82 16.22
N ALA A 503 -20.69 17.57 16.25
CA ALA A 503 -21.08 16.53 15.29
C ALA A 503 -22.46 15.89 15.60
N GLY A 504 -23.22 16.45 16.56
CA GLY A 504 -24.59 16.03 16.86
C GLY A 504 -24.71 14.78 17.75
N TYR A 505 -23.64 14.34 18.43
CA TYR A 505 -23.66 13.20 19.32
C TYR A 505 -23.90 13.61 20.76
N ASP A 506 -24.75 12.87 21.47
CA ASP A 506 -24.94 13.01 22.93
C ASP A 506 -23.74 12.43 23.71
N HIS A 507 -23.48 12.97 24.90
CA HIS A 507 -22.40 12.48 25.77
C HIS A 507 -22.52 10.99 26.10
N SER A 508 -23.72 10.45 26.23
CA SER A 508 -23.95 9.02 26.48
C SER A 508 -23.44 8.13 25.34
N VAL A 509 -23.47 8.61 24.11
CA VAL A 509 -22.90 7.90 22.94
C VAL A 509 -21.38 7.85 23.05
N VAL A 510 -20.77 8.98 23.44
CA VAL A 510 -19.31 9.07 23.66
C VAL A 510 -18.88 8.14 24.77
N ASP A 511 -19.59 8.15 25.92
CA ASP A 511 -19.31 7.27 27.05
C ASP A 511 -19.49 5.78 26.70
N SER A 512 -20.48 5.43 25.90
CA SER A 512 -20.70 4.03 25.50
C SER A 512 -19.62 3.48 24.57
N LYS A 513 -19.12 4.32 23.66
CA LYS A 513 -18.12 3.92 22.66
C LYS A 513 -16.68 4.08 23.13
N PHE A 514 -16.40 5.10 23.92
CA PHE A 514 -15.04 5.51 24.32
C PHE A 514 -14.85 5.61 25.83
N GLY A 515 -15.81 5.12 26.63
CA GLY A 515 -15.82 5.29 28.08
C GLY A 515 -14.56 4.83 28.79
N GLY A 516 -13.95 3.71 28.32
CA GLY A 516 -12.68 3.22 28.87
C GLY A 516 -11.52 4.20 28.67
N MET A 517 -11.41 4.79 27.48
CA MET A 517 -10.36 5.75 27.15
C MET A 517 -10.60 7.10 27.84
N ILE A 518 -11.84 7.61 27.80
CA ILE A 518 -12.20 8.86 28.48
C ILE A 518 -11.99 8.74 29.99
N ASN A 519 -12.34 7.59 30.57
CA ASN A 519 -12.08 7.35 31.99
C ASN A 519 -10.57 7.38 32.29
N ALA A 520 -9.75 6.77 31.45
CA ALA A 520 -8.30 6.81 31.62
C ALA A 520 -7.75 8.25 31.54
N PHE A 521 -8.24 9.07 30.62
CA PHE A 521 -7.82 10.46 30.47
C PHE A 521 -8.09 11.33 31.71
N LYS A 522 -9.12 11.00 32.48
CA LYS A 522 -9.41 11.69 33.75
C LYS A 522 -8.34 11.51 34.83
N PHE A 523 -7.47 10.50 34.67
CA PHE A 523 -6.40 10.19 35.61
C PHE A 523 -5.02 10.67 35.16
N GLY A 524 -4.95 11.60 34.23
CA GLY A 524 -3.70 12.23 33.83
C GLY A 524 -3.10 11.64 32.57
N ALA A 525 -3.71 11.90 31.42
CA ALA A 525 -3.16 11.56 30.13
C ALA A 525 -2.11 12.58 29.66
N PRO A 526 -0.90 12.16 29.26
CA PRO A 526 0.07 13.07 28.68
C PRO A 526 -0.36 13.52 27.28
N PRO A 527 0.11 14.66 26.76
CA PRO A 527 0.08 14.92 25.33
C PRO A 527 0.80 13.78 24.59
N HIS A 528 0.20 13.22 23.55
CA HIS A 528 0.80 12.11 22.80
C HIS A 528 0.43 12.15 21.33
N ALA A 529 1.27 11.52 20.52
CA ALA A 529 1.12 11.49 19.07
C ALA A 529 1.69 10.20 18.49
N GLY A 530 1.14 9.76 17.39
CA GLY A 530 1.59 8.54 16.74
C GLY A 530 1.18 8.42 15.28
N CYS A 531 1.71 7.39 14.65
CA CYS A 531 1.55 7.09 13.22
C CYS A 531 1.55 5.57 12.99
N ALA A 532 0.99 5.13 11.87
CA ALA A 532 0.88 3.70 11.56
C ALA A 532 1.19 3.41 10.08
N PRO A 533 2.48 3.29 9.68
CA PRO A 533 2.87 2.83 8.35
C PRO A 533 2.39 1.43 8.01
N GLY A 534 1.69 1.29 6.87
CA GLY A 534 1.25 0.00 6.33
C GLY A 534 2.41 -0.79 5.71
N ILE A 535 2.71 -1.97 6.26
CA ILE A 535 3.83 -2.80 5.82
C ILE A 535 3.57 -3.37 4.41
N ASP A 536 2.38 -3.89 4.18
CA ASP A 536 2.02 -4.53 2.91
C ASP A 536 2.13 -3.55 1.74
N ARG A 537 1.61 -2.32 1.89
CA ARG A 537 1.72 -1.26 0.88
C ARG A 537 3.15 -0.80 0.66
N THR A 538 3.94 -0.69 1.73
CA THR A 538 5.37 -0.35 1.65
C THR A 538 6.12 -1.37 0.80
N VAL A 539 5.93 -2.66 1.07
CA VAL A 539 6.59 -3.75 0.32
C VAL A 539 6.10 -3.80 -1.13
N MET A 540 4.79 -3.61 -1.35
CA MET A 540 4.20 -3.56 -2.69
C MET A 540 4.83 -2.45 -3.55
N LEU A 541 5.01 -1.24 -2.99
CA LEU A 541 5.67 -0.14 -3.70
C LEU A 541 7.15 -0.40 -3.97
N LEU A 542 7.90 -0.93 -3.00
CA LEU A 542 9.32 -1.25 -3.14
C LEU A 542 9.59 -2.27 -4.27
N LEU A 543 8.63 -3.16 -4.51
CA LEU A 543 8.69 -4.22 -5.52
C LEU A 543 8.03 -3.85 -6.85
N ASP A 544 7.40 -2.67 -6.96
CA ASP A 544 6.53 -2.29 -8.10
C ASP A 544 5.43 -3.33 -8.38
N GLU A 545 4.94 -4.02 -7.35
CA GLU A 545 3.88 -5.00 -7.51
C GLU A 545 2.51 -4.33 -7.65
N PRO A 546 1.72 -4.68 -8.67
CA PRO A 546 0.40 -4.11 -8.87
C PRO A 546 -0.66 -4.70 -7.94
N ILE A 547 -0.38 -5.84 -7.32
CA ILE A 547 -1.33 -6.60 -6.50
C ILE A 547 -0.72 -6.86 -5.11
N ILE A 548 -1.39 -6.37 -4.07
CA ILE A 548 -0.93 -6.50 -2.68
C ILE A 548 -0.82 -7.96 -2.22
N ARG A 549 -1.63 -8.87 -2.77
CA ARG A 549 -1.61 -10.31 -2.43
C ARG A 549 -0.31 -11.01 -2.82
N ASP A 550 0.45 -10.46 -3.78
CA ASP A 550 1.74 -11.03 -4.19
C ASP A 550 2.87 -10.74 -3.17
N VAL A 551 2.62 -9.87 -2.17
CA VAL A 551 3.56 -9.57 -1.08
C VAL A 551 3.11 -10.10 0.29
N ILE A 552 2.02 -10.89 0.33
CA ILE A 552 1.48 -11.52 1.55
C ILE A 552 1.64 -13.03 1.43
N LEU A 553 2.08 -13.70 2.53
CA LEU A 553 2.31 -15.16 2.53
C LEU A 553 1.07 -15.96 2.14
N PHE A 554 0.00 -15.79 2.89
CA PHE A 554 -1.27 -16.53 2.73
C PHE A 554 -2.43 -15.53 2.71
N PRO A 555 -2.64 -14.80 1.59
CA PRO A 555 -3.69 -13.79 1.52
C PRO A 555 -5.06 -14.43 1.27
N LEU A 556 -6.12 -13.75 1.70
CA LEU A 556 -7.47 -14.04 1.25
C LEU A 556 -7.64 -13.64 -0.23
N ASN A 557 -8.55 -14.32 -0.93
CA ASN A 557 -8.92 -13.97 -2.31
C ASN A 557 -9.81 -12.71 -2.37
N GLY A 558 -10.19 -12.30 -3.58
CA GLY A 558 -11.11 -11.18 -3.80
C GLY A 558 -12.53 -11.34 -3.24
N LYS A 559 -12.85 -12.45 -2.60
CA LYS A 559 -14.13 -12.72 -1.90
C LYS A 559 -13.93 -12.92 -0.40
N ALA A 560 -12.78 -12.47 0.13
CA ALA A 560 -12.39 -12.67 1.53
C ALA A 560 -12.36 -14.15 1.97
N GLN A 561 -11.89 -15.06 1.08
CA GLN A 561 -11.80 -16.50 1.35
C GLN A 561 -10.35 -16.98 1.31
N ASP A 562 -9.95 -17.80 2.25
CA ASP A 562 -8.75 -18.63 2.17
C ASP A 562 -9.11 -19.95 1.44
N LEU A 563 -8.70 -20.06 0.17
CA LEU A 563 -9.01 -21.22 -0.67
C LEU A 563 -8.17 -22.45 -0.30
N MET A 564 -7.04 -22.28 0.38
CA MET A 564 -6.16 -23.36 0.81
C MET A 564 -6.67 -24.00 2.11
N MET A 565 -6.99 -23.17 3.11
CA MET A 565 -7.49 -23.62 4.41
C MET A 565 -9.02 -23.72 4.47
N GLN A 566 -9.72 -23.33 3.39
CA GLN A 566 -11.17 -23.35 3.26
C GLN A 566 -11.88 -22.49 4.32
N ALA A 567 -11.37 -21.30 4.56
CA ALA A 567 -12.02 -20.33 5.45
C ALA A 567 -12.70 -19.22 4.63
N PRO A 568 -13.86 -18.68 5.08
CA PRO A 568 -14.66 -19.13 6.22
C PRO A 568 -15.33 -20.48 5.96
N ASN A 569 -15.59 -21.24 7.02
CA ASN A 569 -16.25 -22.53 6.97
C ASN A 569 -17.49 -22.57 7.89
N THR A 570 -18.35 -23.57 7.69
CA THR A 570 -19.56 -23.76 8.50
C THR A 570 -19.22 -24.18 9.92
N ALA A 571 -19.92 -23.62 10.90
CA ALA A 571 -19.87 -24.10 12.28
C ALA A 571 -20.77 -25.33 12.45
N THR A 572 -20.38 -26.24 13.34
CA THR A 572 -21.21 -27.40 13.68
C THR A 572 -22.42 -27.01 14.56
N ALA A 573 -23.45 -27.85 14.61
CA ALA A 573 -24.61 -27.61 15.46
C ALA A 573 -24.24 -27.52 16.96
N GLU A 574 -23.26 -28.32 17.40
CA GLU A 574 -22.71 -28.27 18.75
C GLU A 574 -22.03 -26.95 19.04
N GLN A 575 -21.17 -26.45 18.14
CA GLN A 575 -20.50 -25.16 18.28
C GLN A 575 -21.51 -24.01 18.36
N LEU A 576 -22.50 -23.99 17.48
CA LEU A 576 -23.57 -22.98 17.50
C LEU A 576 -24.36 -23.00 18.81
N LYS A 577 -24.72 -24.21 19.29
CA LYS A 577 -25.41 -24.40 20.57
C LYS A 577 -24.58 -23.91 21.76
N GLU A 578 -23.28 -24.23 21.80
CA GLU A 578 -22.36 -23.73 22.83
C GLU A 578 -22.21 -22.21 22.84
N LEU A 579 -22.32 -21.60 21.67
CA LEU A 579 -22.24 -20.14 21.47
C LEU A 579 -23.61 -19.46 21.67
N HIS A 580 -24.69 -20.19 21.87
CA HIS A 580 -26.07 -19.68 21.94
C HIS A 580 -26.49 -18.89 20.68
N ILE A 581 -26.10 -19.37 19.49
CA ILE A 581 -26.36 -18.73 18.20
C ILE A 581 -27.29 -19.61 17.36
N GLU A 582 -28.25 -18.96 16.70
CA GLU A 582 -29.10 -19.57 15.66
C GLU A 582 -28.83 -18.84 14.32
N LEU A 583 -28.63 -19.61 13.26
CA LEU A 583 -28.47 -19.10 11.90
C LEU A 583 -29.84 -18.94 11.24
N LYS A 584 -30.12 -17.76 10.70
CA LYS A 584 -31.20 -17.50 9.74
C LYS A 584 -30.59 -17.40 8.36
N LEU A 585 -30.69 -18.45 7.55
CA LEU A 585 -30.18 -18.53 6.18
C LEU A 585 -31.26 -18.13 5.17
#